data_46b871b739349ead9f70687d30c763a5
#
_entry.id   46b871b739349ead9f70687d30c763a5
#
_cell.length_a   1.000
_cell.length_b   1.000
_cell.length_c   1.000
_cell.angle_alpha   90.00
_cell.angle_beta   90.00
_cell.angle_gamma   90.00
#
_symmetry.space_group_name_H-M   'P 1'
#
loop_
_entity.id
_entity.type
_entity.pdbx_description
1 polymer ?
#
loop_
_entity_poly.entity_id
_entity_poly.type
_entity_poly.pdbx_seq_one_letter_code
_entity_poly.pdbx_strand_id
1 'polypeptide(L)'
;MEWIFNQLRERPELAIFLTIFLGFWLGKLRIGKFSLGTVTSVLLVGVMVGQLNIAVPGPIKSVFFLLFLFAVGYKVGPQFFRGLKKDGLPQVAFAVLMCISVLGVTWLLALLMGYNMGEAAGLLAGSQTISAVIGVAEDTMANMGLDEAQRQSYINIIPVSYAVTYIFGTAGSAWVLSSIGPKMLGGLDKVKAACKDMEARMGNSQADEPGFIHAARPVTFRAYRIENEWFKNGKRVIDLEVYFQQQDKRLFVERIRKAGTIREVSPNVQLEIGDEVVLSGRREYVIGEEDWIGPEILDQQLLDFPAEKLPVMITKKTFAGKTVSAIRNEKFMHGVSIRNIKRAGIDIPVMAQTIVDAGDVVEIVGTKQEVEAAARRLGYIDRPTNQTDMIFVGLGILAGGLFGALSVHIGGVPISLSTSGGALIAGLVFGWLRSKHPTFGRIPEPSQWVLNNVGLNMFIAVVGISAGPSFVQGFHDVGVSLFLIGAIATTLPLIIGLLLARYLFKFHPAIALGCCAGARTTTAALGAIQDAVESETPALGYTVTYAVGNTLLIIWGVVIVLLI
;
A
#
# COMPACT_ATOMS: atom_id res chain seq x y z
N MET A 1 36.17 -25.23 0.02
CA MET A 1 34.70 -25.40 -0.06
C MET A 1 34.15 -26.02 1.24
N GLU A 2 34.71 -27.13 1.74
CA GLU A 2 34.26 -27.77 3.00
C GLU A 2 34.26 -26.84 4.20
N TRP A 3 35.29 -25.99 4.36
CA TRP A 3 35.37 -25.00 5.45
C TRP A 3 34.15 -24.07 5.44
N ILE A 4 33.73 -23.57 4.26
CA ILE A 4 32.55 -22.67 4.15
C ILE A 4 31.30 -23.44 4.57
N PHE A 5 31.09 -24.66 4.11
CA PHE A 5 29.92 -25.46 4.47
C PHE A 5 29.88 -25.77 5.97
N ASN A 6 31.02 -26.04 6.59
CA ASN A 6 31.10 -26.25 8.03
C ASN A 6 30.77 -24.97 8.80
N GLN A 7 31.28 -23.80 8.36
CA GLN A 7 30.90 -22.51 8.98
C GLN A 7 29.41 -22.21 8.88
N LEU A 8 28.76 -22.56 7.76
CA LEU A 8 27.32 -22.35 7.59
C LEU A 8 26.50 -23.29 8.49
N ARG A 9 26.99 -24.52 8.77
CA ARG A 9 26.34 -25.45 9.71
C ARG A 9 26.51 -25.03 11.17
N GLU A 10 27.71 -24.57 11.55
CA GLU A 10 28.01 -24.14 12.91
C GLU A 10 27.37 -22.80 13.25
N ARG A 11 27.14 -21.96 12.25
CA ARG A 11 26.64 -20.57 12.38
C ARG A 11 25.42 -20.32 11.50
N PRO A 12 24.22 -20.77 11.93
CA PRO A 12 23.00 -20.68 11.14
C PRO A 12 22.67 -19.24 10.68
N GLU A 13 23.07 -18.24 11.46
CA GLU A 13 22.90 -16.84 11.10
C GLU A 13 23.58 -16.49 9.77
N LEU A 14 24.76 -17.04 9.48
CA LEU A 14 25.45 -16.83 8.20
C LEU A 14 24.68 -17.45 7.04
N ALA A 15 24.09 -18.63 7.25
CA ALA A 15 23.25 -19.29 6.27
C ALA A 15 21.98 -18.47 5.96
N ILE A 16 21.38 -17.85 6.97
CA ILE A 16 20.22 -16.96 6.79
C ILE A 16 20.63 -15.74 5.93
N PHE A 17 21.74 -15.06 6.26
CA PHE A 17 22.18 -13.91 5.46
C PHE A 17 22.59 -14.29 4.03
N LEU A 18 23.24 -15.43 3.84
CA LEU A 18 23.54 -15.97 2.51
C LEU A 18 22.24 -16.20 1.70
N THR A 19 21.26 -16.80 2.35
CA THR A 19 19.93 -17.04 1.74
C THR A 19 19.24 -15.75 1.32
N ILE A 20 19.28 -14.72 2.18
CA ILE A 20 18.70 -13.42 1.86
C ILE A 20 19.46 -12.76 0.73
N PHE A 21 20.79 -12.73 0.77
CA PHE A 21 21.61 -12.13 -0.28
C PHE A 21 21.31 -12.73 -1.64
N LEU A 22 21.40 -14.05 -1.78
CA LEU A 22 21.15 -14.74 -3.04
C LEU A 22 19.66 -14.67 -3.43
N GLY A 23 18.74 -14.77 -2.47
CA GLY A 23 17.30 -14.71 -2.72
C GLY A 23 16.85 -13.34 -3.22
N PHE A 24 17.35 -12.24 -2.65
CA PHE A 24 17.06 -10.89 -3.15
C PHE A 24 17.69 -10.66 -4.53
N TRP A 25 18.89 -11.16 -4.76
CA TRP A 25 19.54 -11.08 -6.07
C TRP A 25 18.73 -11.83 -7.14
N LEU A 26 18.35 -13.07 -6.86
CA LEU A 26 17.53 -13.90 -7.77
C LEU A 26 16.14 -13.29 -7.97
N GLY A 27 15.52 -12.74 -6.93
CA GLY A 27 14.19 -12.13 -6.98
C GLY A 27 14.10 -10.86 -7.82
N LYS A 28 15.23 -10.19 -8.08
CA LYS A 28 15.33 -9.05 -8.99
C LYS A 28 15.43 -9.44 -10.46
N LEU A 29 15.76 -10.69 -10.76
CA LEU A 29 15.86 -11.16 -12.13
C LEU A 29 14.47 -11.19 -12.76
N ARG A 30 14.35 -10.59 -13.94
CA ARG A 30 13.12 -10.58 -14.74
C ARG A 30 13.33 -11.40 -15.99
N ILE A 31 12.42 -12.32 -16.25
CA ILE A 31 12.37 -13.10 -17.49
C ILE A 31 11.14 -12.59 -18.26
N GLY A 32 11.35 -11.68 -19.20
CA GLY A 32 10.26 -10.96 -19.87
C GLY A 32 9.49 -10.08 -18.90
N LYS A 33 8.17 -10.29 -18.79
CA LYS A 33 7.28 -9.57 -17.84
C LYS A 33 7.14 -10.28 -16.47
N PHE A 34 7.75 -11.46 -16.31
CA PHE A 34 7.62 -12.27 -15.10
C PHE A 34 8.83 -12.09 -14.18
N SER A 35 8.57 -11.98 -12.88
CA SER A 35 9.55 -12.03 -11.79
C SER A 35 9.03 -12.98 -10.71
N LEU A 36 9.91 -13.83 -10.18
CA LEU A 36 9.58 -14.73 -9.06
C LEU A 36 9.24 -13.95 -7.78
N GLY A 37 9.70 -12.69 -7.68
CA GLY A 37 9.60 -11.90 -6.48
C GLY A 37 10.59 -12.34 -5.40
N THR A 38 10.86 -11.44 -4.43
CA THR A 38 11.90 -11.67 -3.42
C THR A 38 11.55 -12.80 -2.46
N VAL A 39 10.29 -12.90 -2.03
CA VAL A 39 9.84 -13.90 -1.03
C VAL A 39 10.01 -15.32 -1.53
N THR A 40 9.51 -15.61 -2.75
CA THR A 40 9.64 -16.95 -3.36
C THR A 40 11.10 -17.29 -3.65
N SER A 41 11.88 -16.33 -4.13
CA SER A 41 13.31 -16.51 -4.39
C SER A 41 14.09 -16.79 -3.12
N VAL A 42 13.82 -16.09 -2.03
CA VAL A 42 14.42 -16.36 -0.71
C VAL A 42 14.05 -17.74 -0.21
N LEU A 43 12.79 -18.16 -0.37
CA LEU A 43 12.36 -19.52 -0.01
C LEU A 43 13.15 -20.58 -0.79
N LEU A 44 13.21 -20.47 -2.12
CA LEU A 44 13.90 -21.44 -2.97
C LEU A 44 15.41 -21.51 -2.69
N VAL A 45 16.05 -20.37 -2.50
CA VAL A 45 17.46 -20.32 -2.09
C VAL A 45 17.63 -20.91 -0.70
N GLY A 46 16.69 -20.64 0.23
CA GLY A 46 16.67 -21.25 1.56
C GLY A 46 16.61 -22.78 1.49
N VAL A 47 15.74 -23.32 0.64
CA VAL A 47 15.65 -24.76 0.37
C VAL A 47 16.98 -25.33 -0.16
N MET A 48 17.64 -24.60 -1.08
CA MET A 48 18.96 -25.03 -1.60
C MET A 48 20.04 -25.04 -0.51
N VAL A 49 20.10 -23.96 0.30
CA VAL A 49 21.05 -23.86 1.44
C VAL A 49 20.72 -24.91 2.51
N GLY A 50 19.45 -25.20 2.72
CA GLY A 50 18.95 -26.19 3.67
C GLY A 50 19.39 -27.64 3.36
N GLN A 51 19.74 -27.95 2.09
CA GLN A 51 20.34 -29.24 1.72
C GLN A 51 21.64 -29.53 2.50
N LEU A 52 22.24 -28.50 3.08
CA LEU A 52 23.41 -28.66 3.97
C LEU A 52 23.05 -29.19 5.36
N ASN A 53 21.79 -29.48 5.66
CA ASN A 53 21.29 -29.94 6.97
C ASN A 53 21.64 -28.98 8.12
N ILE A 54 21.26 -27.70 7.94
CA ILE A 54 21.51 -26.63 8.91
C ILE A 54 20.35 -26.56 9.90
N ALA A 55 20.62 -26.73 11.18
CA ALA A 55 19.63 -26.55 12.25
C ALA A 55 19.53 -25.08 12.65
N VAL A 56 18.38 -24.43 12.41
CA VAL A 56 18.14 -23.05 12.83
C VAL A 56 17.31 -23.03 14.11
N PRO A 57 17.75 -22.30 15.17
CA PRO A 57 16.98 -22.19 16.42
C PRO A 57 15.61 -21.53 16.20
N GLY A 58 14.54 -22.17 16.72
CA GLY A 58 13.16 -21.70 16.57
C GLY A 58 12.89 -20.24 16.98
N PRO A 59 13.47 -19.72 18.10
CA PRO A 59 13.27 -18.34 18.51
C PRO A 59 13.66 -17.28 17.46
N ILE A 60 14.67 -17.55 16.64
CA ILE A 60 15.08 -16.62 15.56
C ILE A 60 13.94 -16.44 14.59
N LYS A 61 13.32 -17.54 14.12
CA LYS A 61 12.17 -17.51 13.23
C LYS A 61 11.01 -16.68 13.83
N SER A 62 10.66 -16.95 15.08
CA SER A 62 9.53 -16.31 15.76
C SER A 62 9.72 -14.81 15.94
N VAL A 63 10.92 -14.34 16.32
CA VAL A 63 11.20 -12.91 16.50
C VAL A 63 10.97 -12.13 15.21
N PHE A 64 11.52 -12.60 14.09
CA PHE A 64 11.34 -11.92 12.81
C PHE A 64 9.89 -11.98 12.31
N PHE A 65 9.19 -13.07 12.59
CA PHE A 65 7.79 -13.20 12.22
C PHE A 65 6.88 -12.25 13.00
N LEU A 66 7.08 -12.09 14.30
CA LEU A 66 6.34 -11.14 15.14
C LEU A 66 6.57 -9.69 14.69
N LEU A 67 7.83 -9.31 14.40
CA LEU A 67 8.15 -7.99 13.84
C LEU A 67 7.43 -7.73 12.52
N PHE A 68 7.44 -8.71 11.63
CA PHE A 68 6.74 -8.64 10.36
C PHE A 68 5.23 -8.46 10.53
N LEU A 69 4.57 -9.31 11.32
CA LEU A 69 3.12 -9.26 11.50
C LEU A 69 2.66 -7.97 12.17
N PHE A 70 3.41 -7.50 13.19
CA PHE A 70 3.12 -6.21 13.79
C PHE A 70 3.23 -5.07 12.78
N ALA A 71 4.28 -5.06 11.95
CA ALA A 71 4.48 -4.02 10.92
C ALA A 71 3.36 -4.04 9.87
N VAL A 72 2.93 -5.23 9.43
CA VAL A 72 1.80 -5.40 8.52
C VAL A 72 0.53 -4.85 9.15
N GLY A 73 0.20 -5.26 10.38
CA GLY A 73 -0.97 -4.78 11.12
C GLY A 73 -0.94 -3.25 11.28
N TYR A 74 0.20 -2.70 11.69
CA TYR A 74 0.37 -1.26 11.87
C TYR A 74 0.10 -0.47 10.57
N LYS A 75 0.61 -0.95 9.44
CA LYS A 75 0.41 -0.33 8.13
C LYS A 75 -1.06 -0.32 7.70
N VAL A 76 -1.78 -1.43 7.89
CA VAL A 76 -3.16 -1.56 7.39
C VAL A 76 -4.22 -1.11 8.41
N GLY A 77 -3.85 -0.96 9.69
CA GLY A 77 -4.77 -0.62 10.79
C GLY A 77 -5.66 0.60 10.55
N PRO A 78 -5.13 1.76 10.13
CA PRO A 78 -5.95 2.94 9.85
C PRO A 78 -7.02 2.68 8.81
N GLN A 79 -6.73 1.88 7.78
CA GLN A 79 -7.64 1.57 6.68
C GLN A 79 -8.69 0.53 7.09
N PHE A 80 -8.27 -0.47 7.88
CA PHE A 80 -9.17 -1.47 8.42
C PHE A 80 -10.31 -0.82 9.23
N PHE A 81 -9.97 0.01 10.22
CA PHE A 81 -10.97 0.70 11.03
C PHE A 81 -11.74 1.79 10.29
N ARG A 82 -11.17 2.37 9.24
CA ARG A 82 -11.90 3.29 8.36
C ARG A 82 -12.97 2.56 7.55
N GLY A 83 -12.63 1.39 6.99
CA GLY A 83 -13.56 0.58 6.22
C GLY A 83 -14.84 0.22 6.99
N LEU A 84 -14.76 0.13 8.32
CA LEU A 84 -15.92 -0.12 9.18
C LEU A 84 -16.89 1.07 9.31
N LYS A 85 -16.59 2.24 8.74
CA LYS A 85 -17.54 3.37 8.65
C LYS A 85 -18.53 3.17 7.49
N LYS A 86 -19.66 3.90 7.52
CA LYS A 86 -20.79 3.74 6.57
C LYS A 86 -20.36 3.73 5.10
N ASP A 87 -19.43 4.60 4.71
CA ASP A 87 -19.03 4.74 3.29
C ASP A 87 -18.11 3.60 2.79
N GLY A 88 -17.40 2.92 3.70
CA GLY A 88 -16.55 1.77 3.38
C GLY A 88 -17.24 0.42 3.56
N LEU A 89 -18.40 0.39 4.21
CA LEU A 89 -19.07 -0.85 4.61
C LEU A 89 -19.36 -1.81 3.45
N PRO A 90 -19.82 -1.37 2.25
CA PRO A 90 -20.01 -2.27 1.12
C PRO A 90 -18.70 -2.95 0.67
N GLN A 91 -17.57 -2.23 0.70
CA GLN A 91 -16.27 -2.79 0.34
C GLN A 91 -15.77 -3.78 1.41
N VAL A 92 -16.02 -3.52 2.69
CA VAL A 92 -15.74 -4.46 3.78
C VAL A 92 -16.58 -5.73 3.65
N ALA A 93 -17.89 -5.59 3.45
CA ALA A 93 -18.78 -6.74 3.26
C ALA A 93 -18.37 -7.58 2.05
N PHE A 94 -18.01 -6.93 0.94
CA PHE A 94 -17.47 -7.60 -0.23
C PHE A 94 -16.18 -8.38 0.11
N ALA A 95 -15.23 -7.75 0.79
CA ALA A 95 -13.95 -8.38 1.14
C ALA A 95 -14.17 -9.58 2.07
N VAL A 96 -15.08 -9.47 3.05
CA VAL A 96 -15.43 -10.58 3.94
C VAL A 96 -16.00 -11.76 3.14
N LEU A 97 -16.99 -11.52 2.26
CA LEU A 97 -17.59 -12.57 1.43
C LEU A 97 -16.56 -13.22 0.49
N MET A 98 -15.68 -12.40 -0.08
CA MET A 98 -14.61 -12.92 -0.92
C MET A 98 -13.61 -13.76 -0.11
N CYS A 99 -13.20 -13.35 1.08
CA CYS A 99 -12.33 -14.13 1.96
C CYS A 99 -13.01 -15.44 2.42
N ILE A 100 -14.31 -15.43 2.70
CA ILE A 100 -15.08 -16.65 2.99
C ILE A 100 -15.08 -17.58 1.77
N SER A 101 -15.26 -17.06 0.55
CA SER A 101 -15.20 -17.89 -0.65
C SER A 101 -13.81 -18.48 -0.88
N VAL A 102 -12.74 -17.74 -0.57
CA VAL A 102 -11.37 -18.25 -0.59
C VAL A 102 -11.19 -19.42 0.36
N LEU A 103 -11.61 -19.25 1.63
CA LEU A 103 -11.52 -20.32 2.63
C LEU A 103 -12.33 -21.53 2.20
N GLY A 104 -13.59 -21.34 1.80
CA GLY A 104 -14.48 -22.44 1.40
C GLY A 104 -13.96 -23.21 0.19
N VAL A 105 -13.47 -22.51 -0.83
CA VAL A 105 -12.88 -23.15 -2.02
C VAL A 105 -11.61 -23.91 -1.65
N THR A 106 -10.71 -23.29 -0.88
CA THR A 106 -9.45 -23.96 -0.48
C THR A 106 -9.71 -25.17 0.39
N TRP A 107 -10.60 -25.07 1.36
CA TRP A 107 -11.00 -26.17 2.23
C TRP A 107 -11.63 -27.32 1.45
N LEU A 108 -12.59 -27.02 0.57
CA LEU A 108 -13.23 -28.04 -0.27
C LEU A 108 -12.23 -28.75 -1.17
N LEU A 109 -11.32 -28.02 -1.80
CA LEU A 109 -10.27 -28.60 -2.65
C LEU A 109 -9.31 -29.47 -1.83
N ALA A 110 -8.93 -29.03 -0.62
CA ALA A 110 -8.08 -29.81 0.27
C ALA A 110 -8.75 -31.14 0.67
N LEU A 111 -10.05 -31.12 1.02
CA LEU A 111 -10.82 -32.34 1.32
C LEU A 111 -10.93 -33.25 0.12
N LEU A 112 -11.24 -32.75 -1.07
CA LEU A 112 -11.38 -33.54 -2.28
C LEU A 112 -10.07 -34.25 -2.69
N MET A 113 -8.94 -33.59 -2.43
CA MET A 113 -7.61 -34.12 -2.74
C MET A 113 -6.99 -34.95 -1.61
N GLY A 114 -7.62 -35.00 -0.43
CA GLY A 114 -7.08 -35.65 0.75
C GLY A 114 -5.81 -34.96 1.30
N TYR A 115 -5.69 -33.66 1.12
CA TYR A 115 -4.53 -32.90 1.60
C TYR A 115 -4.51 -32.83 3.12
N ASN A 116 -3.33 -32.93 3.69
CA ASN A 116 -3.11 -32.73 5.13
C ASN A 116 -3.08 -31.23 5.49
N MET A 117 -3.02 -30.94 6.80
CA MET A 117 -3.00 -29.56 7.34
C MET A 117 -1.90 -28.69 6.72
N GLY A 118 -0.70 -29.25 6.49
CA GLY A 118 0.42 -28.52 5.90
C GLY A 118 0.20 -28.20 4.42
N GLU A 119 -0.28 -29.17 3.66
CA GLU A 119 -0.62 -28.98 2.24
C GLU A 119 -1.74 -27.96 2.07
N ALA A 120 -2.80 -28.05 2.88
CA ALA A 120 -3.93 -27.10 2.84
C ALA A 120 -3.52 -25.68 3.23
N ALA A 121 -2.71 -25.53 4.28
CA ALA A 121 -2.17 -24.23 4.69
C ALA A 121 -1.26 -23.62 3.62
N GLY A 122 -0.38 -24.43 3.03
CA GLY A 122 0.49 -23.99 1.92
C GLY A 122 -0.28 -23.64 0.66
N LEU A 123 -1.34 -24.39 0.31
CA LEU A 123 -2.26 -24.11 -0.78
C LEU A 123 -2.96 -22.75 -0.58
N LEU A 124 -3.48 -22.49 0.62
CA LEU A 124 -4.08 -21.19 0.97
C LEU A 124 -3.05 -20.06 0.85
N ALA A 125 -1.89 -20.23 1.48
CA ALA A 125 -0.83 -19.24 1.52
C ALA A 125 -0.34 -18.84 0.11
N GLY A 126 -0.07 -19.84 -0.73
CA GLY A 126 0.48 -19.61 -2.08
C GLY A 126 -0.57 -19.13 -3.06
N SER A 127 -1.74 -19.78 -3.13
CA SER A 127 -2.81 -19.36 -4.04
C SER A 127 -3.29 -17.92 -3.78
N GLN A 128 -3.25 -17.44 -2.53
CA GLN A 128 -3.62 -16.07 -2.15
C GLN A 128 -2.41 -15.12 -2.02
N THR A 129 -1.19 -15.61 -2.27
CA THR A 129 0.06 -14.82 -2.17
C THR A 129 0.31 -14.20 -0.78
N ILE A 130 -0.11 -14.88 0.29
CA ILE A 130 -0.06 -14.39 1.66
C ILE A 130 0.86 -15.26 2.54
N SER A 131 2.14 -14.96 2.50
CA SER A 131 3.20 -15.71 3.19
C SER A 131 3.02 -15.76 4.72
N ALA A 132 2.30 -14.81 5.30
CA ALA A 132 2.01 -14.77 6.74
C ALA A 132 1.26 -16.02 7.23
N VAL A 133 0.46 -16.64 6.36
CA VAL A 133 -0.28 -17.87 6.67
C VAL A 133 0.66 -19.03 7.04
N ILE A 134 1.87 -19.10 6.45
CA ILE A 134 2.85 -20.14 6.75
C ILE A 134 3.15 -20.17 8.26
N GLY A 135 3.59 -19.04 8.82
CA GLY A 135 3.96 -19.00 10.22
C GLY A 135 2.77 -19.12 11.18
N VAL A 136 1.62 -18.57 10.80
CA VAL A 136 0.39 -18.72 11.63
C VAL A 136 -0.08 -20.17 11.65
N ALA A 137 0.00 -20.88 10.53
CA ALA A 137 -0.32 -22.32 10.46
C ALA A 137 0.66 -23.15 11.29
N GLU A 138 1.98 -22.87 11.19
CA GLU A 138 2.99 -23.53 12.00
C GLU A 138 2.76 -23.31 13.50
N ASP A 139 2.51 -22.05 13.92
CA ASP A 139 2.20 -21.71 15.32
C ASP A 139 0.93 -22.43 15.82
N THR A 140 -0.07 -22.56 14.96
CA THR A 140 -1.31 -23.27 15.30
C THR A 140 -1.03 -24.75 15.51
N MET A 141 -0.33 -25.41 14.59
CA MET A 141 0.04 -26.82 14.70
C MET A 141 0.93 -27.10 15.93
N ALA A 142 1.81 -26.14 16.30
CA ALA A 142 2.65 -26.27 17.48
C ALA A 142 1.85 -26.33 18.80
N ASN A 143 0.64 -25.75 18.81
CA ASN A 143 -0.25 -25.72 19.98
C ASN A 143 -1.33 -26.84 19.97
N MET A 144 -1.37 -27.67 18.92
CA MET A 144 -2.34 -28.74 18.73
C MET A 144 -1.80 -30.05 19.28
N GLY A 145 -1.71 -30.56 20.28
CA GLY A 145 -1.28 -31.87 20.81
C GLY A 145 -0.90 -32.98 19.80
N LEU A 146 -0.39 -32.61 18.64
CA LEU A 146 0.07 -33.54 17.60
C LEU A 146 1.38 -34.22 18.02
N ASP A 147 1.56 -35.49 17.57
CA ASP A 147 2.84 -36.15 17.70
C ASP A 147 3.95 -35.38 16.98
N GLU A 148 5.15 -35.36 17.59
CA GLU A 148 6.27 -34.54 17.09
C GLU A 148 6.64 -34.86 15.64
N ALA A 149 6.68 -36.16 15.28
CA ALA A 149 7.02 -36.57 13.93
C ALA A 149 5.94 -36.15 12.91
N GLN A 150 4.67 -36.30 13.28
CA GLN A 150 3.54 -35.89 12.45
C GLN A 150 3.49 -34.35 12.29
N ARG A 151 3.68 -33.61 13.37
CA ARG A 151 3.77 -32.14 13.35
C ARG A 151 4.87 -31.65 12.43
N GLN A 152 6.06 -32.24 12.56
CA GLN A 152 7.21 -31.87 11.73
C GLN A 152 6.98 -32.20 10.24
N SER A 153 6.32 -33.31 9.96
CA SER A 153 5.94 -33.69 8.57
C SER A 153 5.01 -32.64 7.96
N TYR A 154 3.98 -32.19 8.69
CA TYR A 154 3.05 -31.18 8.22
C TYR A 154 3.70 -29.80 8.03
N ILE A 155 4.57 -29.40 8.97
CA ILE A 155 5.31 -28.14 8.86
C ILE A 155 6.24 -28.15 7.64
N ASN A 156 6.93 -29.25 7.38
CA ASN A 156 7.90 -29.35 6.29
C ASN A 156 7.25 -29.29 4.89
N ILE A 157 5.97 -29.68 4.73
CA ILE A 157 5.29 -29.63 3.44
C ILE A 157 4.68 -28.25 3.11
N ILE A 158 4.46 -27.37 4.11
CA ILE A 158 3.91 -26.03 3.87
C ILE A 158 4.72 -25.24 2.84
N PRO A 159 6.07 -25.14 2.93
CA PRO A 159 6.88 -24.40 1.97
C PRO A 159 6.79 -24.93 0.55
N VAL A 160 6.66 -26.26 0.38
CA VAL A 160 6.48 -26.89 -0.93
C VAL A 160 5.17 -26.43 -1.54
N SER A 161 4.08 -26.61 -0.79
CA SER A 161 2.72 -26.26 -1.23
C SER A 161 2.61 -24.77 -1.54
N TYR A 162 3.22 -23.93 -0.69
CA TYR A 162 3.30 -22.49 -0.91
C TYR A 162 4.06 -22.14 -2.20
N ALA A 163 5.28 -22.66 -2.39
CA ALA A 163 6.12 -22.28 -3.54
C ALA A 163 5.46 -22.64 -4.86
N VAL A 164 4.88 -23.85 -4.94
CA VAL A 164 4.22 -24.37 -6.15
C VAL A 164 2.99 -23.55 -6.50
N THR A 165 2.14 -23.25 -5.51
CA THR A 165 0.86 -22.56 -5.75
C THR A 165 1.03 -21.05 -5.89
N TYR A 166 2.09 -20.46 -5.32
CA TYR A 166 2.40 -19.03 -5.40
C TYR A 166 2.69 -18.55 -6.83
N ILE A 167 3.29 -19.40 -7.65
CA ILE A 167 3.62 -19.05 -9.05
C ILE A 167 2.35 -18.63 -9.78
N PHE A 168 1.33 -19.51 -9.75
CA PHE A 168 0.04 -19.19 -10.37
C PHE A 168 -0.74 -18.16 -9.54
N GLY A 169 -0.63 -18.18 -8.22
CA GLY A 169 -1.21 -17.19 -7.32
C GLY A 169 -0.88 -15.76 -7.74
N THR A 170 0.35 -15.49 -8.12
CA THR A 170 0.80 -14.17 -8.57
C THR A 170 0.46 -13.91 -10.05
N ALA A 171 1.00 -14.73 -10.95
CA ALA A 171 0.84 -14.52 -12.39
C ALA A 171 -0.61 -14.71 -12.85
N GLY A 172 -1.29 -15.74 -12.35
CA GLY A 172 -2.67 -16.04 -12.66
C GLY A 172 -3.64 -14.97 -12.18
N SER A 173 -3.43 -14.41 -10.99
CA SER A 173 -4.26 -13.32 -10.48
C SER A 173 -4.13 -12.05 -11.32
N ALA A 174 -2.91 -11.68 -11.68
CA ALA A 174 -2.65 -10.54 -12.54
C ALA A 174 -3.32 -10.75 -13.92
N TRP A 175 -3.17 -11.94 -14.50
CA TRP A 175 -3.78 -12.28 -15.77
C TRP A 175 -5.32 -12.31 -15.71
N VAL A 176 -5.90 -12.96 -14.70
CA VAL A 176 -7.37 -13.03 -14.53
C VAL A 176 -7.96 -11.63 -14.37
N LEU A 177 -7.41 -10.80 -13.50
CA LEU A 177 -7.96 -9.49 -13.20
C LEU A 177 -7.70 -8.44 -14.29
N SER A 178 -6.61 -8.54 -15.06
CA SER A 178 -6.33 -7.62 -16.16
C SER A 178 -6.98 -8.02 -17.49
N SER A 179 -7.30 -9.31 -17.69
CA SER A 179 -7.79 -9.83 -18.99
C SER A 179 -9.22 -10.38 -18.90
N ILE A 180 -9.49 -11.30 -17.94
CA ILE A 180 -10.81 -11.92 -17.78
C ILE A 180 -11.76 -10.97 -17.05
N GLY A 181 -11.27 -10.28 -16.01
CA GLY A 181 -12.06 -9.34 -15.22
C GLY A 181 -12.75 -8.27 -16.05
N PRO A 182 -12.05 -7.50 -16.90
CA PRO A 182 -12.69 -6.54 -17.80
C PRO A 182 -13.73 -7.16 -18.74
N LYS A 183 -13.47 -8.37 -19.28
CA LYS A 183 -14.45 -9.08 -20.14
C LYS A 183 -15.74 -9.39 -19.38
N MET A 184 -15.62 -9.88 -18.13
CA MET A 184 -16.78 -10.16 -17.27
C MET A 184 -17.56 -8.89 -16.88
N LEU A 185 -16.89 -7.73 -16.83
CA LEU A 185 -17.49 -6.44 -16.49
C LEU A 185 -17.99 -5.65 -17.72
N GLY A 186 -18.02 -6.27 -18.90
CA GLY A 186 -18.62 -5.70 -20.10
C GLY A 186 -17.65 -5.36 -21.23
N GLY A 187 -16.39 -5.72 -21.10
CA GLY A 187 -15.32 -5.50 -22.07
C GLY A 187 -14.33 -4.42 -21.64
N LEU A 188 -13.07 -4.55 -22.09
CA LEU A 188 -11.99 -3.64 -21.70
C LEU A 188 -12.29 -2.18 -22.07
N ASP A 189 -12.82 -1.94 -23.28
CA ASP A 189 -13.13 -0.58 -23.74
C ASP A 189 -14.22 0.09 -22.89
N LYS A 190 -15.23 -0.69 -22.46
CA LYS A 190 -16.26 -0.18 -21.53
C LYS A 190 -15.70 0.14 -20.15
N VAL A 191 -14.78 -0.69 -19.66
CA VAL A 191 -14.12 -0.44 -18.38
C VAL A 191 -13.23 0.80 -18.47
N LYS A 192 -12.46 0.97 -19.56
CA LYS A 192 -11.68 2.19 -19.81
C LYS A 192 -12.57 3.43 -19.90
N ALA A 193 -13.68 3.36 -20.64
CA ALA A 193 -14.62 4.46 -20.73
C ALA A 193 -15.25 4.80 -19.36
N ALA A 194 -15.60 3.79 -18.57
CA ALA A 194 -16.12 3.98 -17.21
C ALA A 194 -15.05 4.61 -16.27
N CYS A 195 -13.77 4.22 -16.39
CA CYS A 195 -12.69 4.88 -15.66
C CYS A 195 -12.60 6.37 -16.02
N LYS A 196 -12.59 6.70 -17.32
CA LYS A 196 -12.56 8.09 -17.80
C LYS A 196 -13.78 8.91 -17.34
N ASP A 197 -14.98 8.33 -17.38
CA ASP A 197 -16.20 8.98 -16.89
C ASP A 197 -16.11 9.24 -15.36
N MET A 198 -15.58 8.29 -14.60
CA MET A 198 -15.35 8.46 -13.17
C MET A 198 -14.33 9.55 -12.88
N GLU A 199 -13.22 9.60 -13.63
CA GLU A 199 -12.21 10.64 -13.54
C GLU A 199 -12.77 12.01 -13.90
N ALA A 200 -13.56 12.11 -14.97
CA ALA A 200 -14.23 13.33 -15.36
C ALA A 200 -15.19 13.84 -14.29
N ARG A 201 -15.99 12.96 -13.67
CA ARG A 201 -16.88 13.31 -12.54
C ARG A 201 -16.10 13.73 -11.28
N MET A 202 -14.90 13.22 -11.09
CA MET A 202 -14.01 13.64 -9.99
C MET A 202 -13.28 14.96 -10.28
N GLY A 203 -13.48 15.58 -11.45
CA GLY A 203 -12.99 16.92 -11.79
C GLY A 203 -11.77 16.95 -12.71
N ASN A 204 -11.51 15.87 -13.43
CA ASN A 204 -10.48 15.85 -14.48
C ASN A 204 -11.18 16.06 -15.84
N SER A 205 -11.53 17.32 -16.16
CA SER A 205 -12.26 17.68 -17.38
C SER A 205 -11.39 17.85 -18.64
N GLN A 206 -10.11 17.45 -18.59
CA GLN A 206 -9.26 17.46 -19.78
C GLN A 206 -9.01 16.02 -20.25
N ALA A 207 -9.64 15.70 -21.39
CA ALA A 207 -9.35 14.50 -22.14
C ALA A 207 -7.86 14.50 -22.53
N ASP A 208 -7.14 13.44 -22.11
CA ASP A 208 -5.79 13.24 -22.56
C ASP A 208 -5.77 12.83 -24.02
N GLU A 209 -4.99 13.56 -24.81
CA GLU A 209 -4.59 13.07 -26.13
C GLU A 209 -3.67 11.84 -25.95
N PRO A 210 -3.80 10.81 -26.83
CA PRO A 210 -2.95 9.62 -26.74
C PRO A 210 -1.46 9.98 -26.85
N GLY A 211 -0.68 9.68 -25.83
CA GLY A 211 0.76 9.93 -25.77
C GLY A 211 1.22 10.89 -24.68
N PHE A 212 0.31 11.52 -23.94
CA PHE A 212 0.68 12.35 -22.78
C PHE A 212 0.66 11.54 -21.48
N ILE A 213 1.84 11.35 -20.89
CA ILE A 213 1.98 10.95 -19.51
C ILE A 213 1.69 12.20 -18.66
N HIS A 214 0.72 12.13 -17.74
CA HIS A 214 0.56 13.14 -16.70
C HIS A 214 1.80 13.14 -15.80
N ALA A 215 2.80 13.92 -16.14
CA ALA A 215 3.76 14.37 -15.15
C ALA A 215 2.93 15.07 -14.06
N ALA A 216 3.03 14.62 -12.81
CA ALA A 216 2.36 15.26 -11.68
C ALA A 216 2.56 16.78 -11.82
N ARG A 217 1.49 17.53 -12.09
CA ARG A 217 1.57 18.92 -12.56
C ARG A 217 2.30 19.76 -11.53
N PRO A 218 3.60 20.08 -11.72
CA PRO A 218 4.38 20.79 -10.73
C PRO A 218 3.87 22.21 -10.61
N VAL A 219 3.79 22.70 -9.38
CA VAL A 219 3.70 24.13 -9.15
C VAL A 219 4.99 24.74 -9.69
N THR A 220 4.85 25.69 -10.59
CA THR A 220 5.95 26.38 -11.24
C THR A 220 5.97 27.81 -10.75
N PHE A 221 7.16 28.35 -10.54
CA PHE A 221 7.39 29.74 -10.17
C PHE A 221 8.03 30.43 -11.36
N ARG A 222 7.48 31.59 -11.75
CA ARG A 222 8.01 32.44 -12.81
C ARG A 222 7.97 33.90 -12.39
N ALA A 223 8.95 34.68 -12.80
CA ALA A 223 9.02 36.08 -12.52
C ALA A 223 8.65 36.88 -13.78
N TYR A 224 7.78 37.88 -13.59
CA TYR A 224 7.29 38.75 -14.65
C TYR A 224 7.48 40.21 -14.27
N ARG A 225 7.76 41.07 -15.28
CA ARG A 225 7.70 42.50 -15.13
C ARG A 225 6.31 42.97 -15.54
N ILE A 226 5.66 43.76 -14.67
CA ILE A 226 4.32 44.26 -14.95
C ILE A 226 4.37 45.36 -16.00
N GLU A 227 3.72 45.17 -17.15
CA GLU A 227 3.63 46.15 -18.22
C GLU A 227 2.17 46.45 -18.63
N ASN A 228 1.21 45.62 -18.20
CA ASN A 228 -0.19 45.76 -18.57
C ASN A 228 -0.81 47.03 -17.99
N GLU A 229 -1.54 47.79 -18.84
CA GLU A 229 -2.25 49.01 -18.44
C GLU A 229 -3.34 48.79 -17.35
N TRP A 230 -3.78 47.54 -17.13
CA TRP A 230 -4.71 47.21 -16.05
C TRP A 230 -4.17 47.60 -14.67
N PHE A 231 -2.85 47.69 -14.49
CA PHE A 231 -2.18 48.07 -13.26
C PHE A 231 -1.96 49.59 -13.11
N LYS A 232 -2.33 50.40 -14.10
CA LYS A 232 -2.05 51.85 -14.18
C LYS A 232 -2.59 52.67 -13.00
N ASN A 233 -3.66 52.20 -12.35
CA ASN A 233 -4.28 52.87 -11.18
C ASN A 233 -3.96 52.17 -9.86
N GLY A 234 -2.90 51.36 -9.81
CA GLY A 234 -2.54 50.57 -8.64
C GLY A 234 -3.58 49.48 -8.34
N LYS A 235 -3.24 48.21 -8.62
CA LYS A 235 -4.08 47.06 -8.25
C LYS A 235 -3.47 46.34 -7.08
N ARG A 236 -4.30 45.86 -6.16
CA ARG A 236 -3.79 45.07 -5.05
C ARG A 236 -3.47 43.65 -5.51
N VAL A 237 -2.57 42.96 -4.81
CA VAL A 237 -2.26 41.56 -5.04
C VAL A 237 -3.54 40.73 -5.09
N ILE A 238 -4.44 40.94 -4.13
CA ILE A 238 -5.71 40.18 -4.09
C ILE A 238 -6.59 40.44 -5.33
N ASP A 239 -6.55 41.63 -5.91
CA ASP A 239 -7.35 41.96 -7.09
C ASP A 239 -6.83 41.20 -8.31
N LEU A 240 -5.51 40.98 -8.44
CA LEU A 240 -4.87 40.19 -9.47
C LEU A 240 -5.22 38.69 -9.32
N GLU A 241 -5.13 38.18 -8.12
CA GLU A 241 -5.42 36.74 -7.85
C GLU A 241 -6.91 36.42 -8.07
N VAL A 242 -7.81 37.34 -7.68
CA VAL A 242 -9.26 37.23 -7.95
C VAL A 242 -9.53 37.29 -9.45
N TYR A 243 -8.83 38.14 -10.20
CA TYR A 243 -8.95 38.21 -11.66
C TYR A 243 -8.64 36.87 -12.32
N PHE A 244 -7.52 36.23 -11.95
CA PHE A 244 -7.18 34.89 -12.45
C PHE A 244 -8.16 33.82 -11.99
N GLN A 245 -8.61 33.90 -10.74
CA GLN A 245 -9.59 32.96 -10.20
C GLN A 245 -10.93 33.00 -10.97
N GLN A 246 -11.35 34.17 -11.43
CA GLN A 246 -12.55 34.32 -12.27
C GLN A 246 -12.41 33.66 -13.66
N GLN A 247 -11.17 33.47 -14.11
CA GLN A 247 -10.84 32.74 -15.35
C GLN A 247 -10.55 31.24 -15.11
N ASP A 248 -10.87 30.73 -13.92
CA ASP A 248 -10.57 29.36 -13.49
C ASP A 248 -9.06 29.03 -13.44
N LYS A 249 -8.21 30.06 -13.43
CA LYS A 249 -6.78 29.99 -13.28
C LYS A 249 -6.41 30.29 -11.83
N ARG A 250 -5.71 29.38 -11.17
CA ARG A 250 -5.26 29.57 -9.79
C ARG A 250 -3.79 29.97 -9.79
N LEU A 251 -3.55 31.27 -9.77
CA LEU A 251 -2.22 31.89 -9.70
C LEU A 251 -2.12 32.73 -8.43
N PHE A 252 -0.94 32.73 -7.81
CA PHE A 252 -0.66 33.48 -6.59
C PHE A 252 0.61 34.30 -6.77
N VAL A 253 0.67 35.45 -6.14
CA VAL A 253 1.85 36.31 -6.10
C VAL A 253 2.69 35.91 -4.89
N GLU A 254 3.91 35.43 -5.11
CA GLU A 254 4.79 34.92 -4.05
C GLU A 254 5.84 35.95 -3.60
N ARG A 255 6.29 36.79 -4.52
CA ARG A 255 7.26 37.85 -4.27
C ARG A 255 7.04 39.06 -5.15
N ILE A 256 7.44 40.20 -4.66
CA ILE A 256 7.38 41.47 -5.38
C ILE A 256 8.71 42.19 -5.22
N ARG A 257 9.25 42.73 -6.33
CA ARG A 257 10.30 43.74 -6.29
C ARG A 257 9.71 45.05 -6.73
N LYS A 258 9.72 46.04 -5.80
CA LYS A 258 9.24 47.38 -6.05
C LYS A 258 10.40 48.37 -5.86
N ALA A 259 10.70 49.19 -6.88
CA ALA A 259 11.82 50.15 -6.87
C ALA A 259 13.16 49.49 -6.45
N GLY A 260 13.47 48.29 -7.00
CA GLY A 260 14.70 47.56 -6.74
C GLY A 260 14.76 46.80 -5.39
N THR A 261 13.75 46.94 -4.52
CA THR A 261 13.73 46.29 -3.21
C THR A 261 12.72 45.14 -3.20
N ILE A 262 13.16 43.92 -2.83
CA ILE A 262 12.30 42.74 -2.66
C ILE A 262 11.50 42.92 -1.36
N ARG A 263 10.19 42.74 -1.44
CA ARG A 263 9.26 42.84 -0.31
C ARG A 263 8.44 41.54 -0.14
N GLU A 264 8.07 41.28 1.09
CA GLU A 264 7.09 40.25 1.40
C GLU A 264 5.71 40.61 0.85
N VAL A 265 5.00 39.63 0.35
CA VAL A 265 3.68 39.82 -0.25
C VAL A 265 2.61 39.80 0.83
N SER A 266 1.71 40.77 0.74
CA SER A 266 0.43 40.69 1.46
C SER A 266 -0.72 41.03 0.50
N PRO A 267 -1.95 40.55 0.76
CA PRO A 267 -3.09 40.76 -0.15
C PRO A 267 -3.39 42.21 -0.51
N ASN A 268 -2.99 43.15 0.35
CA ASN A 268 -3.25 44.55 0.18
C ASN A 268 -2.10 45.38 -0.44
N VAL A 269 -0.98 44.70 -0.77
CA VAL A 269 0.14 45.40 -1.45
C VAL A 269 -0.32 45.85 -2.83
N GLN A 270 -0.07 47.13 -3.16
CA GLN A 270 -0.36 47.67 -4.49
C GLN A 270 0.73 47.31 -5.48
N LEU A 271 0.31 46.84 -6.64
CA LEU A 271 1.12 46.55 -7.82
C LEU A 271 0.97 47.66 -8.82
N GLU A 272 2.07 48.12 -9.40
CA GLU A 272 2.15 49.18 -10.38
C GLU A 272 2.95 48.73 -11.61
N ILE A 273 2.79 49.42 -12.73
CA ILE A 273 3.59 49.19 -13.94
C ILE A 273 5.07 49.39 -13.60
N GLY A 274 5.91 48.44 -14.01
CA GLY A 274 7.34 48.43 -13.73
C GLY A 274 7.73 47.60 -12.50
N ASP A 275 6.76 47.22 -11.64
CA ASP A 275 7.03 46.25 -10.57
C ASP A 275 7.33 44.85 -11.13
N GLU A 276 8.12 44.10 -10.42
CA GLU A 276 8.43 42.69 -10.79
C GLU A 276 7.76 41.75 -9.79
N VAL A 277 7.06 40.74 -10.30
CA VAL A 277 6.30 39.81 -9.49
C VAL A 277 6.67 38.38 -9.79
N VAL A 278 6.74 37.52 -8.76
CA VAL A 278 6.83 36.08 -8.93
C VAL A 278 5.44 35.49 -8.80
N LEU A 279 5.00 34.79 -9.83
CA LEU A 279 3.77 34.04 -9.83
C LEU A 279 4.02 32.57 -9.59
N SER A 280 3.19 31.96 -8.77
CA SER A 280 3.11 30.51 -8.57
C SER A 280 1.77 29.97 -9.05
N GLY A 281 1.81 28.75 -9.56
CA GLY A 281 0.60 28.07 -10.02
C GLY A 281 0.94 26.86 -10.88
N ARG A 282 -0.08 26.30 -11.52
CA ARG A 282 0.15 25.23 -12.49
C ARG A 282 0.96 25.75 -13.66
N ARG A 283 1.88 24.92 -14.17
CA ARG A 283 2.77 25.30 -15.28
C ARG A 283 1.99 25.87 -16.47
N GLU A 284 0.88 25.21 -16.85
CA GLU A 284 0.04 25.64 -17.96
C GLU A 284 -0.65 27.00 -17.76
N TYR A 285 -0.76 27.47 -16.53
CA TYR A 285 -1.35 28.77 -16.19
C TYR A 285 -0.31 29.86 -15.98
N VAL A 286 0.89 29.48 -15.55
CA VAL A 286 1.98 30.43 -15.31
C VAL A 286 2.72 30.75 -16.61
N ILE A 287 3.01 29.75 -17.44
CA ILE A 287 3.65 29.94 -18.74
C ILE A 287 2.61 30.49 -19.74
N GLY A 288 2.90 31.59 -20.37
CA GLY A 288 1.99 32.25 -21.32
C GLY A 288 1.26 33.47 -20.76
N GLU A 289 1.50 33.86 -19.50
CA GLU A 289 1.00 35.13 -18.95
C GLU A 289 1.87 36.34 -19.35
N GLU A 290 2.98 36.12 -20.04
CA GLU A 290 3.81 37.16 -20.64
C GLU A 290 3.04 38.08 -21.62
N ASP A 291 2.07 37.53 -22.32
CA ASP A 291 1.21 38.30 -23.23
C ASP A 291 0.24 39.25 -22.47
N TRP A 292 -0.07 38.94 -21.19
CA TRP A 292 -1.04 39.71 -20.43
C TRP A 292 -0.38 40.52 -19.30
N ILE A 293 0.56 39.95 -18.53
CA ILE A 293 1.23 40.67 -17.41
C ILE A 293 2.36 41.52 -17.94
N GLY A 294 3.18 40.96 -18.82
CA GLY A 294 4.40 41.50 -19.36
C GLY A 294 5.50 40.44 -19.46
N PRO A 295 6.71 40.80 -19.89
CA PRO A 295 7.77 39.87 -20.19
C PRO A 295 8.23 39.06 -18.97
N GLU A 296 8.50 37.76 -19.19
CA GLU A 296 9.18 36.89 -18.20
C GLU A 296 10.59 37.40 -17.97
N ILE A 297 11.02 37.47 -16.71
CA ILE A 297 12.37 37.87 -16.32
C ILE A 297 13.09 36.72 -15.64
N LEU A 298 14.34 36.49 -16.03
CA LEU A 298 15.22 35.51 -15.40
C LEU A 298 16.02 36.18 -14.28
N ASP A 299 15.42 36.29 -13.11
CA ASP A 299 16.06 36.90 -11.94
C ASP A 299 16.23 35.88 -10.82
N GLN A 300 17.47 35.49 -10.58
CA GLN A 300 17.84 34.49 -9.59
C GLN A 300 17.53 34.96 -8.16
N GLN A 301 17.71 36.23 -7.84
CA GLN A 301 17.45 36.78 -6.50
C GLN A 301 15.94 36.84 -6.19
N LEU A 302 15.15 37.14 -7.20
CA LEU A 302 13.70 37.20 -7.05
C LEU A 302 13.08 35.82 -6.90
N LEU A 303 13.66 34.82 -7.55
CA LEU A 303 13.23 33.40 -7.51
C LEU A 303 13.87 32.60 -6.35
N ASP A 304 14.87 33.15 -5.66
CA ASP A 304 15.53 32.51 -4.53
C ASP A 304 14.73 32.71 -3.24
N PHE A 305 13.67 31.94 -3.05
CA PHE A 305 12.91 31.86 -1.80
C PHE A 305 12.62 30.41 -1.41
N PRO A 306 12.55 30.14 -0.10
CA PRO A 306 12.35 28.78 0.37
C PRO A 306 10.90 28.31 0.09
N ALA A 307 10.75 27.51 -0.94
CA ALA A 307 9.54 26.69 -1.11
C ALA A 307 9.67 25.44 -0.27
N GLU A 308 8.67 25.10 0.52
CA GLU A 308 8.65 23.94 1.36
C GLU A 308 7.59 22.94 0.87
N LYS A 309 7.96 21.68 0.94
CA LYS A 309 7.08 20.55 0.69
C LYS A 309 6.85 19.82 2.00
N LEU A 310 5.62 19.83 2.52
CA LEU A 310 5.28 19.18 3.77
C LEU A 310 4.24 18.08 3.59
N PRO A 311 4.51 16.87 4.07
CA PRO A 311 3.49 15.85 4.25
C PRO A 311 2.68 16.15 5.52
N VAL A 312 1.35 16.25 5.38
CA VAL A 312 0.43 16.55 6.47
C VAL A 312 -0.57 15.42 6.61
N MET A 313 -0.57 14.75 7.75
CA MET A 313 -1.58 13.78 8.09
C MET A 313 -2.88 14.47 8.50
N ILE A 314 -3.96 14.17 7.82
CA ILE A 314 -5.29 14.74 8.13
C ILE A 314 -5.80 14.14 9.45
N THR A 315 -5.83 14.95 10.49
CA THR A 315 -6.31 14.55 11.82
C THR A 315 -7.53 15.37 12.27
N LYS A 316 -7.74 16.55 11.68
CA LYS A 316 -8.89 17.40 12.03
C LYS A 316 -10.17 16.87 11.40
N LYS A 317 -11.17 16.61 12.25
CA LYS A 317 -12.50 16.13 11.83
C LYS A 317 -13.20 17.05 10.83
N THR A 318 -12.89 18.36 10.88
CA THR A 318 -13.46 19.39 9.99
C THR A 318 -13.07 19.20 8.53
N PHE A 319 -11.94 18.53 8.25
CA PHE A 319 -11.44 18.30 6.89
C PHE A 319 -11.53 16.84 6.46
N ALA A 320 -11.66 15.92 7.40
CA ALA A 320 -11.90 14.51 7.10
C ALA A 320 -13.29 14.33 6.48
N GLY A 321 -13.35 13.72 5.30
CA GLY A 321 -14.59 13.54 4.52
C GLY A 321 -14.91 14.69 3.57
N LYS A 322 -14.10 15.77 3.54
CA LYS A 322 -14.24 16.84 2.55
C LYS A 322 -13.54 16.51 1.24
N THR A 323 -14.02 17.09 0.15
CA THR A 323 -13.36 16.99 -1.16
C THR A 323 -12.12 17.88 -1.21
N VAL A 324 -11.17 17.52 -2.08
CA VAL A 324 -9.98 18.33 -2.36
C VAL A 324 -10.36 19.76 -2.75
N SER A 325 -11.42 19.94 -3.55
CA SER A 325 -11.92 21.25 -3.95
C SER A 325 -12.37 22.07 -2.73
N ALA A 326 -13.13 21.45 -1.81
CA ALA A 326 -13.58 22.14 -0.60
C ALA A 326 -12.42 22.56 0.29
N ILE A 327 -11.38 21.73 0.41
CA ILE A 327 -10.17 22.05 1.19
C ILE A 327 -9.38 23.17 0.51
N ARG A 328 -9.21 23.10 -0.81
CA ARG A 328 -8.51 24.12 -1.60
C ARG A 328 -9.13 25.52 -1.50
N ASN A 329 -10.44 25.60 -1.29
CA ASN A 329 -11.17 26.87 -1.21
C ASN A 329 -11.14 27.50 0.19
N GLU A 330 -10.54 26.85 1.17
CA GLU A 330 -10.35 27.42 2.51
C GLU A 330 -9.30 28.55 2.47
N LYS A 331 -9.55 29.64 3.20
CA LYS A 331 -8.68 30.84 3.20
C LYS A 331 -7.21 30.54 3.55
N PHE A 332 -6.97 29.55 4.43
CA PHE A 332 -5.61 29.17 4.84
C PHE A 332 -4.86 28.35 3.79
N MET A 333 -5.51 27.94 2.71
CA MET A 333 -4.90 27.26 1.56
C MET A 333 -4.47 28.24 0.45
N HIS A 334 -4.53 29.54 0.74
CA HIS A 334 -4.00 30.57 -0.14
C HIS A 334 -2.48 30.36 -0.28
N GLY A 335 -1.94 30.41 -1.50
CA GLY A 335 -0.53 30.14 -1.76
C GLY A 335 -0.08 28.67 -1.57
N VAL A 336 -0.99 27.76 -1.17
CA VAL A 336 -0.67 26.37 -0.89
C VAL A 336 -1.36 25.42 -1.89
N SER A 337 -0.58 24.55 -2.50
CA SER A 337 -1.05 23.56 -3.45
C SER A 337 -0.97 22.15 -2.87
N ILE A 338 -2.03 21.34 -3.08
CA ILE A 338 -2.04 19.92 -2.80
C ILE A 338 -1.41 19.19 -4.00
N ARG A 339 -0.28 18.51 -3.78
CA ARG A 339 0.48 17.82 -4.81
C ARG A 339 0.18 16.33 -4.88
N ASN A 340 0.10 15.69 -3.72
CA ASN A 340 -0.13 14.26 -3.63
C ASN A 340 -1.00 13.91 -2.42
N ILE A 341 -1.72 12.79 -2.49
CA ILE A 341 -2.47 12.21 -1.39
C ILE A 341 -2.09 10.74 -1.29
N LYS A 342 -1.54 10.35 -0.14
CA LYS A 342 -1.24 8.95 0.16
C LYS A 342 -2.24 8.40 1.17
N ARG A 343 -2.83 7.27 0.84
CA ARG A 343 -3.75 6.51 1.69
C ARG A 343 -3.17 5.14 1.96
N ALA A 344 -2.73 4.88 3.20
CA ALA A 344 -2.00 3.66 3.55
C ALA A 344 -0.77 3.38 2.66
N GLY A 345 -0.04 4.44 2.27
CA GLY A 345 1.14 4.33 1.41
C GLY A 345 0.83 4.14 -0.09
N ILE A 346 -0.45 4.14 -0.49
CA ILE A 346 -0.88 4.10 -1.90
C ILE A 346 -1.25 5.50 -2.35
N ASP A 347 -0.74 5.90 -3.50
CA ASP A 347 -1.08 7.18 -4.11
C ASP A 347 -2.54 7.18 -4.59
N ILE A 348 -3.26 8.24 -4.25
CA ILE A 348 -4.66 8.46 -4.62
C ILE A 348 -4.73 9.63 -5.60
N PRO A 349 -5.53 9.55 -6.67
CA PRO A 349 -5.69 10.65 -7.62
C PRO A 349 -6.11 11.95 -6.95
N VAL A 350 -5.37 13.05 -7.20
CA VAL A 350 -5.65 14.37 -6.63
C VAL A 350 -6.59 15.15 -7.54
N MET A 351 -7.87 14.82 -7.48
CA MET A 351 -8.93 15.44 -8.29
C MET A 351 -9.82 16.33 -7.41
N ALA A 352 -10.58 17.25 -8.03
CA ALA A 352 -11.44 18.20 -7.29
C ALA A 352 -12.43 17.51 -6.34
N GLN A 353 -13.01 16.39 -6.76
CA GLN A 353 -14.00 15.61 -6.01
C GLN A 353 -13.39 14.46 -5.17
N THR A 354 -12.07 14.27 -5.21
CA THR A 354 -11.41 13.27 -4.36
C THR A 354 -11.67 13.60 -2.89
N ILE A 355 -12.25 12.65 -2.17
CA ILE A 355 -12.52 12.79 -0.73
C ILE A 355 -11.23 12.52 0.03
N VAL A 356 -10.85 13.45 0.89
CA VAL A 356 -9.71 13.33 1.81
C VAL A 356 -10.22 12.86 3.16
N ASP A 357 -9.63 11.79 3.68
CA ASP A 357 -10.06 11.17 4.92
C ASP A 357 -9.08 11.35 6.07
N ALA A 358 -9.56 11.10 7.29
CA ALA A 358 -8.67 11.06 8.45
C ALA A 358 -7.61 9.96 8.31
N GLY A 359 -6.34 10.33 8.53
CA GLY A 359 -5.20 9.44 8.35
C GLY A 359 -4.61 9.43 6.93
N ASP A 360 -5.22 10.13 5.96
CA ASP A 360 -4.54 10.39 4.69
C ASP A 360 -3.37 11.35 4.91
N VAL A 361 -2.28 11.11 4.20
CA VAL A 361 -1.13 12.02 4.18
C VAL A 361 -1.22 12.84 2.90
N VAL A 362 -1.52 14.13 3.09
CA VAL A 362 -1.62 15.11 2.01
C VAL A 362 -0.30 15.85 1.90
N GLU A 363 0.33 15.80 0.76
CA GLU A 363 1.55 16.52 0.46
C GLU A 363 1.18 17.91 -0.06
N ILE A 364 1.54 18.95 0.71
CA ILE A 364 1.30 20.34 0.37
C ILE A 364 2.60 21.05 0.04
N VAL A 365 2.54 21.99 -0.90
CA VAL A 365 3.69 22.77 -1.40
C VAL A 365 3.31 24.25 -1.49
N GLY A 366 4.20 25.12 -1.10
CA GLY A 366 4.08 26.56 -1.15
C GLY A 366 5.24 27.24 -0.44
N THR A 367 5.12 28.52 -0.09
CA THR A 367 6.13 29.18 0.76
C THR A 367 6.14 28.57 2.16
N LYS A 368 7.29 28.60 2.83
CA LYS A 368 7.46 27.97 4.15
C LYS A 368 6.41 28.42 5.16
N GLN A 369 6.11 29.72 5.20
CA GLN A 369 5.16 30.29 6.17
C GLN A 369 3.73 29.82 5.92
N GLU A 370 3.28 29.83 4.65
CA GLU A 370 1.93 29.44 4.27
C GLU A 370 1.71 27.93 4.43
N VAL A 371 2.70 27.14 4.01
CA VAL A 371 2.66 25.69 4.15
C VAL A 371 2.62 25.28 5.62
N GLU A 372 3.42 25.90 6.50
CA GLU A 372 3.35 25.61 7.95
C GLU A 372 2.00 26.04 8.56
N ALA A 373 1.46 27.21 8.17
CA ALA A 373 0.17 27.69 8.63
C ALA A 373 -0.98 26.76 8.19
N ALA A 374 -0.98 26.36 6.91
CA ALA A 374 -1.95 25.41 6.36
C ALA A 374 -1.85 24.03 7.02
N ALA A 375 -0.64 23.53 7.20
CA ALA A 375 -0.38 22.23 7.82
C ALA A 375 -0.98 22.14 9.24
N ARG A 376 -0.78 23.17 10.07
CA ARG A 376 -1.35 23.23 11.45
C ARG A 376 -2.88 23.21 11.45
N ARG A 377 -3.52 23.75 10.40
CA ARG A 377 -4.98 23.75 10.25
C ARG A 377 -5.51 22.42 9.76
N LEU A 378 -4.83 21.78 8.81
CA LEU A 378 -5.23 20.51 8.24
C LEU A 378 -5.04 19.33 9.20
N GLY A 379 -3.95 19.35 9.97
CA GLY A 379 -3.68 18.24 10.87
C GLY A 379 -2.29 18.25 11.48
N TYR A 380 -1.66 17.09 11.45
CA TYR A 380 -0.33 16.87 12.00
C TYR A 380 0.71 16.87 10.89
N ILE A 381 1.74 17.70 11.05
CA ILE A 381 2.88 17.75 10.12
C ILE A 381 3.70 16.48 10.31
N ASP A 382 3.66 15.62 9.31
CA ASP A 382 4.41 14.37 9.31
C ASP A 382 5.84 14.60 8.78
N ARG A 383 6.60 15.46 9.48
CA ARG A 383 7.99 15.72 9.08
C ARG A 383 8.77 14.41 9.07
N PRO A 384 9.52 14.13 8.00
CA PRO A 384 10.34 12.93 7.97
C PRO A 384 11.28 12.91 9.19
N THR A 385 11.13 11.93 10.06
CA THR A 385 12.08 11.63 11.11
C THR A 385 12.72 10.30 10.78
N ASN A 386 14.01 10.18 11.05
CA ASN A 386 14.75 8.93 10.85
C ASN A 386 14.65 7.99 12.07
N GLN A 387 13.90 8.38 13.11
CA GLN A 387 13.78 7.61 14.35
C GLN A 387 12.44 6.89 14.44
N THR A 388 12.52 5.60 14.78
CA THR A 388 11.36 4.74 15.07
C THR A 388 11.12 4.74 16.59
N ASP A 389 9.86 4.84 16.99
CA ASP A 389 9.45 4.65 18.37
C ASP A 389 9.50 3.15 18.74
N MET A 390 10.69 2.68 19.16
CA MET A 390 10.91 1.28 19.52
C MET A 390 10.19 0.89 20.81
N ILE A 391 9.88 1.84 21.71
CA ILE A 391 9.07 1.57 22.90
C ILE A 391 7.67 1.16 22.47
N PHE A 392 7.09 1.89 21.52
CA PHE A 392 5.78 1.60 20.97
C PHE A 392 5.73 0.25 20.22
N VAL A 393 6.76 -0.05 19.42
CA VAL A 393 6.88 -1.34 18.72
C VAL A 393 6.99 -2.49 19.72
N GLY A 394 7.92 -2.39 20.70
CA GLY A 394 8.14 -3.43 21.71
C GLY A 394 6.91 -3.67 22.58
N LEU A 395 6.26 -2.60 23.05
CA LEU A 395 5.03 -2.70 23.82
C LEU A 395 3.90 -3.34 23.00
N GLY A 396 3.76 -2.95 21.73
CA GLY A 396 2.73 -3.49 20.85
C GLY A 396 2.89 -4.98 20.60
N ILE A 397 4.11 -5.43 20.30
CA ILE A 397 4.41 -6.86 20.09
C ILE A 397 4.21 -7.65 21.40
N LEU A 398 4.70 -7.13 22.54
CA LEU A 398 4.55 -7.78 23.84
C LEU A 398 3.08 -7.93 24.22
N ALA A 399 2.32 -6.83 24.18
CA ALA A 399 0.89 -6.84 24.52
C ALA A 399 0.09 -7.74 23.57
N GLY A 400 0.39 -7.66 22.27
CA GLY A 400 -0.23 -8.51 21.25
C GLY A 400 0.09 -9.99 21.45
N GLY A 401 1.36 -10.31 21.65
CA GLY A 401 1.79 -11.68 21.92
C GLY A 401 1.14 -12.28 23.16
N LEU A 402 1.10 -11.54 24.27
CA LEU A 402 0.43 -11.98 25.49
C LEU A 402 -1.09 -12.19 25.28
N PHE A 403 -1.75 -11.27 24.57
CA PHE A 403 -3.16 -11.42 24.25
C PHE A 403 -3.42 -12.63 23.34
N GLY A 404 -2.59 -12.82 22.32
CA GLY A 404 -2.69 -13.93 21.37
C GLY A 404 -2.41 -15.29 22.00
N ALA A 405 -1.61 -15.34 23.05
CA ALA A 405 -1.31 -16.56 23.80
C ALA A 405 -2.47 -17.03 24.71
N LEU A 406 -3.48 -16.18 24.93
CA LEU A 406 -4.67 -16.58 25.66
C LEU A 406 -5.42 -17.67 24.88
N SER A 407 -5.63 -18.83 25.50
CA SER A 407 -6.39 -19.94 24.92
C SER A 407 -7.75 -20.09 25.58
N VAL A 408 -8.76 -20.31 24.75
CA VAL A 408 -10.12 -20.65 25.19
C VAL A 408 -10.39 -22.10 24.78
N HIS A 409 -10.77 -22.95 25.70
CA HIS A 409 -11.09 -24.34 25.43
C HIS A 409 -12.55 -24.47 24.96
N ILE A 410 -12.76 -24.86 23.72
CA ILE A 410 -14.09 -25.14 23.16
C ILE A 410 -14.12 -26.61 22.75
N GLY A 411 -15.00 -27.40 23.40
CA GLY A 411 -15.08 -28.83 23.10
C GLY A 411 -13.83 -29.63 23.42
N GLY A 412 -12.99 -29.15 24.37
CA GLY A 412 -11.73 -29.81 24.73
C GLY A 412 -10.53 -29.41 23.85
N VAL A 413 -10.75 -28.63 22.79
CA VAL A 413 -9.68 -28.12 21.91
C VAL A 413 -9.27 -26.73 22.35
N PRO A 414 -7.96 -26.46 22.63
CA PRO A 414 -7.49 -25.12 22.94
C PRO A 414 -7.46 -24.27 21.67
N ILE A 415 -8.32 -23.26 21.60
CA ILE A 415 -8.34 -22.30 20.50
C ILE A 415 -7.66 -21.01 21.00
N SER A 416 -6.58 -20.60 20.33
CA SER A 416 -5.87 -19.35 20.57
C SER A 416 -5.61 -18.63 19.25
N LEU A 417 -5.41 -17.31 19.31
CA LEU A 417 -4.97 -16.53 18.16
C LEU A 417 -3.48 -16.76 17.83
N SER A 418 -2.76 -17.50 18.67
CA SER A 418 -1.29 -17.57 18.73
C SER A 418 -0.61 -16.21 19.02
N THR A 419 0.65 -16.25 19.39
CA THR A 419 1.43 -15.01 19.63
C THR A 419 1.53 -14.16 18.36
N SER A 420 1.61 -14.80 17.21
CA SER A 420 1.69 -14.16 15.90
C SER A 420 0.39 -13.48 15.48
N GLY A 421 -0.74 -14.13 15.64
CA GLY A 421 -2.06 -13.52 15.41
C GLY A 421 -2.33 -12.34 16.34
N GLY A 422 -1.91 -12.47 17.60
CA GLY A 422 -1.97 -11.37 18.57
C GLY A 422 -1.10 -10.17 18.18
N ALA A 423 0.10 -10.39 17.69
CA ALA A 423 0.97 -9.31 17.19
C ALA A 423 0.37 -8.58 15.98
N LEU A 424 -0.30 -9.30 15.07
CA LEU A 424 -1.03 -8.70 13.95
C LEU A 424 -2.15 -7.77 14.44
N ILE A 425 -2.99 -8.25 15.36
CA ILE A 425 -4.12 -7.49 15.92
C ILE A 425 -3.60 -6.27 16.69
N ALA A 426 -2.56 -6.43 17.49
CA ALA A 426 -1.92 -5.29 18.16
C ALA A 426 -1.41 -4.27 17.14
N GLY A 427 -0.75 -4.72 16.09
CA GLY A 427 -0.35 -3.85 14.98
C GLY A 427 -1.52 -3.06 14.41
N LEU A 428 -2.65 -3.70 14.11
CA LEU A 428 -3.88 -3.06 13.62
C LEU A 428 -4.37 -1.95 14.57
N VAL A 429 -4.47 -2.27 15.85
CA VAL A 429 -4.94 -1.34 16.89
C VAL A 429 -3.96 -0.18 17.05
N PHE A 430 -2.67 -0.45 17.13
CA PHE A 430 -1.62 0.54 17.30
C PHE A 430 -1.49 1.46 16.08
N GLY A 431 -1.61 0.93 14.87
CA GLY A 431 -1.67 1.73 13.64
C GLY A 431 -2.89 2.65 13.60
N TRP A 432 -4.04 2.15 14.03
CA TRP A 432 -5.24 2.96 14.17
C TRP A 432 -5.10 4.04 15.24
N LEU A 433 -4.57 3.71 16.43
CA LEU A 433 -4.28 4.67 17.49
C LEU A 433 -3.36 5.78 17.00
N ARG A 434 -2.31 5.42 16.25
CA ARG A 434 -1.40 6.38 15.61
C ARG A 434 -2.14 7.35 14.68
N SER A 435 -3.10 6.88 13.89
CA SER A 435 -3.90 7.73 13.00
C SER A 435 -4.80 8.72 13.74
N LYS A 436 -5.12 8.42 15.02
CA LYS A 436 -5.90 9.29 15.92
C LYS A 436 -5.02 10.22 16.75
N HIS A 437 -3.89 9.71 17.21
CA HIS A 437 -2.93 10.38 18.10
C HIS A 437 -1.53 10.37 17.46
N PRO A 438 -1.26 11.28 16.50
CA PRO A 438 -0.02 11.27 15.72
C PRO A 438 1.27 11.53 16.50
N THR A 439 1.20 11.90 17.76
CA THR A 439 2.35 12.18 18.62
C THR A 439 3.05 10.93 19.15
N PHE A 440 2.37 9.77 19.16
CA PHE A 440 2.89 8.51 19.68
C PHE A 440 3.06 7.46 18.58
N GLY A 441 4.01 6.57 18.78
CA GLY A 441 4.14 5.36 17.99
C GLY A 441 4.53 5.60 16.54
N ARG A 442 5.38 6.58 16.27
CA ARG A 442 5.83 6.85 14.92
C ARG A 442 6.79 5.79 14.43
N ILE A 443 6.43 5.14 13.35
CA ILE A 443 7.30 4.25 12.58
C ILE A 443 7.42 4.85 11.18
N PRO A 444 8.56 5.47 10.81
CA PRO A 444 8.79 6.03 9.49
C PRO A 444 8.61 5.00 8.37
N GLU A 445 8.20 5.43 7.16
CA GLU A 445 8.03 4.50 6.02
C GLU A 445 9.27 3.62 5.76
N PRO A 446 10.52 4.13 5.79
CA PRO A 446 11.70 3.28 5.65
C PRO A 446 11.80 2.20 6.74
N SER A 447 11.48 2.55 7.99
CA SER A 447 11.50 1.59 9.10
C SER A 447 10.38 0.56 8.99
N GLN A 448 9.16 0.96 8.57
CA GLN A 448 8.08 0.03 8.26
C GLN A 448 8.49 -0.94 7.14
N TRP A 449 9.15 -0.42 6.10
CA TRP A 449 9.67 -1.25 5.03
C TRP A 449 10.70 -2.27 5.53
N VAL A 450 11.64 -1.85 6.39
CA VAL A 450 12.64 -2.74 6.99
C VAL A 450 11.97 -3.82 7.84
N LEU A 451 11.10 -3.44 8.78
CA LEU A 451 10.40 -4.39 9.65
C LEU A 451 9.57 -5.39 8.85
N ASN A 452 8.88 -4.92 7.82
CA ASN A 452 8.05 -5.76 6.98
C ASN A 452 8.90 -6.68 6.08
N ASN A 453 9.84 -6.12 5.31
CA ASN A 453 10.58 -6.90 4.31
C ASN A 453 11.69 -7.74 4.94
N VAL A 454 12.45 -7.19 5.90
CA VAL A 454 13.49 -7.97 6.59
C VAL A 454 12.84 -9.01 7.48
N GLY A 455 11.81 -8.63 8.27
CA GLY A 455 11.08 -9.57 9.12
C GLY A 455 10.53 -10.74 8.33
N LEU A 456 9.79 -10.48 7.23
CA LEU A 456 9.25 -11.52 6.36
C LEU A 456 10.35 -12.39 5.74
N ASN A 457 11.34 -11.78 5.11
CA ASN A 457 12.34 -12.55 4.36
C ASN A 457 13.32 -13.31 5.26
N MET A 458 13.62 -12.81 6.47
CA MET A 458 14.35 -13.58 7.49
C MET A 458 13.54 -14.81 7.94
N PHE A 459 12.25 -14.61 8.22
CA PHE A 459 11.34 -15.71 8.55
C PHE A 459 11.30 -16.75 7.41
N ILE A 460 11.08 -16.33 6.17
CA ILE A 460 11.01 -17.21 5.00
C ILE A 460 12.35 -17.91 4.72
N ALA A 461 13.48 -17.25 4.93
CA ALA A 461 14.80 -17.87 4.81
C ALA A 461 14.94 -19.05 5.80
N VAL A 462 14.54 -18.84 7.06
CA VAL A 462 14.58 -19.91 8.07
C VAL A 462 13.62 -21.06 7.69
N VAL A 463 12.40 -20.73 7.24
CA VAL A 463 11.44 -21.73 6.76
C VAL A 463 12.02 -22.55 5.61
N GLY A 464 12.63 -21.89 4.61
CA GLY A 464 13.26 -22.54 3.48
C GLY A 464 14.43 -23.45 3.88
N ILE A 465 15.34 -22.95 4.73
CA ILE A 465 16.49 -23.72 5.24
C ILE A 465 16.00 -24.97 6.00
N SER A 466 15.01 -24.82 6.87
CA SER A 466 14.48 -25.93 7.67
C SER A 466 13.75 -26.98 6.83
N ALA A 467 13.04 -26.55 5.77
CA ALA A 467 12.34 -27.47 4.86
C ALA A 467 13.23 -28.09 3.78
N GLY A 468 14.47 -27.60 3.62
CA GLY A 468 15.37 -28.01 2.54
C GLY A 468 15.48 -29.51 2.35
N PRO A 469 15.80 -30.31 3.39
CA PRO A 469 16.00 -31.76 3.26
C PRO A 469 14.78 -32.51 2.71
N SER A 470 13.56 -32.11 3.06
CA SER A 470 12.30 -32.76 2.66
C SER A 470 11.65 -32.17 1.42
N PHE A 471 12.11 -31.01 0.94
CA PHE A 471 11.45 -30.24 -0.12
C PHE A 471 11.39 -30.99 -1.45
N VAL A 472 12.50 -31.57 -1.87
CA VAL A 472 12.58 -32.26 -3.18
C VAL A 472 11.62 -33.46 -3.24
N GLN A 473 11.55 -34.22 -2.16
CA GLN A 473 10.64 -35.36 -2.06
C GLN A 473 9.18 -34.89 -2.07
N GLY A 474 8.83 -33.91 -1.24
CA GLY A 474 7.47 -33.36 -1.20
C GLY A 474 7.04 -32.76 -2.55
N PHE A 475 7.96 -32.09 -3.26
CA PHE A 475 7.67 -31.61 -4.62
C PHE A 475 7.39 -32.72 -5.61
N HIS A 476 8.13 -33.82 -5.53
CA HIS A 476 7.92 -34.99 -6.38
C HIS A 476 6.56 -35.64 -6.08
N ASP A 477 6.18 -35.79 -4.82
CA ASP A 477 4.99 -36.49 -4.40
C ASP A 477 3.68 -35.76 -4.73
N VAL A 478 3.63 -34.44 -4.49
CA VAL A 478 2.39 -33.68 -4.60
C VAL A 478 2.48 -32.42 -5.49
N GLY A 479 3.66 -32.06 -6.02
CA GLY A 479 3.89 -30.81 -6.70
C GLY A 479 2.98 -30.53 -7.90
N VAL A 480 2.73 -31.53 -8.75
CA VAL A 480 1.88 -31.38 -9.95
C VAL A 480 0.41 -31.20 -9.55
N SER A 481 -0.09 -31.96 -8.58
CA SER A 481 -1.46 -31.82 -8.11
C SER A 481 -1.66 -30.45 -7.44
N LEU A 482 -0.71 -30.01 -6.60
CA LEU A 482 -0.74 -28.69 -5.96
C LEU A 482 -0.74 -27.54 -6.97
N PHE A 483 0.01 -27.66 -8.07
CA PHE A 483 0.01 -26.62 -9.10
C PHE A 483 -1.37 -26.48 -9.77
N LEU A 484 -1.99 -27.57 -10.17
CA LEU A 484 -3.31 -27.56 -10.80
C LEU A 484 -4.40 -27.10 -9.83
N ILE A 485 -4.38 -27.64 -8.62
CA ILE A 485 -5.33 -27.26 -7.57
C ILE A 485 -5.12 -25.81 -7.13
N GLY A 486 -3.86 -25.35 -7.05
CA GLY A 486 -3.50 -23.96 -6.80
C GLY A 486 -4.03 -22.99 -7.86
N ALA A 487 -4.03 -23.41 -9.14
CA ALA A 487 -4.62 -22.63 -10.21
C ALA A 487 -6.15 -22.48 -10.02
N ILE A 488 -6.83 -23.55 -9.60
CA ILE A 488 -8.28 -23.50 -9.31
C ILE A 488 -8.52 -22.65 -8.05
N ALA A 489 -7.78 -22.88 -6.97
CA ALA A 489 -7.89 -22.12 -5.71
C ALA A 489 -7.59 -20.63 -5.89
N THR A 490 -6.83 -20.27 -6.92
CA THR A 490 -6.57 -18.88 -7.32
C THR A 490 -7.73 -18.29 -8.13
N THR A 491 -8.16 -19.02 -9.17
CA THR A 491 -9.06 -18.49 -10.21
C THR A 491 -10.52 -18.48 -9.76
N LEU A 492 -10.98 -19.54 -9.10
CA LEU A 492 -12.38 -19.70 -8.74
C LEU A 492 -12.87 -18.61 -7.77
N PRO A 493 -12.16 -18.29 -6.67
CA PRO A 493 -12.57 -17.17 -5.81
C PRO A 493 -12.55 -15.81 -6.51
N LEU A 494 -11.65 -15.58 -7.48
CA LEU A 494 -11.63 -14.36 -8.28
C LEU A 494 -12.87 -14.24 -9.16
N ILE A 495 -13.29 -15.34 -9.80
CA ILE A 495 -14.52 -15.35 -10.60
C ILE A 495 -15.72 -15.10 -9.70
N ILE A 496 -15.81 -15.76 -8.55
CA ILE A 496 -16.86 -15.52 -7.55
C ILE A 496 -16.85 -14.04 -7.12
N GLY A 497 -15.70 -13.47 -6.80
CA GLY A 497 -15.55 -12.07 -6.43
C GLY A 497 -16.04 -11.11 -7.53
N LEU A 498 -15.68 -11.34 -8.79
CA LEU A 498 -16.14 -10.52 -9.92
C LEU A 498 -17.66 -10.61 -10.10
N LEU A 499 -18.26 -11.79 -9.91
CA LEU A 499 -19.71 -11.97 -9.94
C LEU A 499 -20.39 -11.24 -8.77
N LEU A 500 -19.87 -11.36 -7.55
CA LEU A 500 -20.36 -10.64 -6.39
C LEU A 500 -20.27 -9.12 -6.59
N ALA A 501 -19.13 -8.62 -7.07
CA ALA A 501 -18.92 -7.19 -7.33
C ALA A 501 -19.92 -6.66 -8.36
N ARG A 502 -20.19 -7.41 -9.44
CA ARG A 502 -21.06 -7.02 -10.53
C ARG A 502 -22.55 -7.12 -10.16
N TYR A 503 -22.99 -8.24 -9.62
CA TYR A 503 -24.41 -8.55 -9.46
C TYR A 503 -24.95 -8.22 -8.07
N LEU A 504 -24.21 -8.51 -7.00
CA LEU A 504 -24.66 -8.27 -5.62
C LEU A 504 -24.38 -6.84 -5.19
N PHE A 505 -23.12 -6.41 -5.30
CA PHE A 505 -22.70 -5.08 -4.83
C PHE A 505 -22.89 -3.98 -5.89
N LYS A 506 -23.01 -4.36 -7.16
CA LYS A 506 -23.17 -3.42 -8.30
C LYS A 506 -22.10 -2.33 -8.31
N PHE A 507 -20.86 -2.71 -7.99
CA PHE A 507 -19.75 -1.78 -7.97
C PHE A 507 -19.45 -1.25 -9.36
N HIS A 508 -18.98 -0.02 -9.42
CA HIS A 508 -18.41 0.53 -10.63
C HIS A 508 -17.27 -0.38 -11.13
N PRO A 509 -17.13 -0.65 -12.44
CA PRO A 509 -16.17 -1.64 -12.96
C PRO A 509 -14.73 -1.45 -12.48
N ALA A 510 -14.23 -0.20 -12.43
CA ALA A 510 -12.90 0.12 -11.89
C ALA A 510 -12.77 -0.26 -10.42
N ILE A 511 -13.77 0.10 -9.60
CA ILE A 511 -13.81 -0.22 -8.17
C ILE A 511 -13.90 -1.74 -7.96
N ALA A 512 -14.70 -2.45 -8.78
CA ALA A 512 -14.85 -3.91 -8.71
C ALA A 512 -13.50 -4.63 -8.88
N LEU A 513 -12.73 -4.25 -9.92
CA LEU A 513 -11.39 -4.82 -10.16
C LEU A 513 -10.44 -4.52 -9.00
N GLY A 514 -10.43 -3.29 -8.52
CA GLY A 514 -9.63 -2.89 -7.36
C GLY A 514 -10.00 -3.66 -6.09
N CYS A 515 -11.31 -3.82 -5.83
CA CYS A 515 -11.80 -4.59 -4.68
C CYS A 515 -11.38 -6.06 -4.74
N CYS A 516 -11.43 -6.69 -5.91
CA CYS A 516 -10.98 -8.07 -6.11
C CYS A 516 -9.47 -8.22 -5.87
N ALA A 517 -8.66 -7.29 -6.38
CA ALA A 517 -7.21 -7.28 -6.16
C ALA A 517 -6.87 -7.04 -4.69
N GLY A 518 -7.58 -6.12 -4.03
CA GLY A 518 -7.38 -5.79 -2.61
C GLY A 518 -7.74 -6.94 -1.69
N ALA A 519 -8.92 -7.54 -1.83
CA ALA A 519 -9.36 -8.65 -0.99
C ALA A 519 -8.43 -9.88 -1.06
N ARG A 520 -7.63 -10.00 -2.11
CA ARG A 520 -6.58 -11.01 -2.28
C ARG A 520 -5.18 -10.53 -1.93
N THR A 521 -5.03 -9.31 -1.45
CA THR A 521 -3.73 -8.74 -1.06
C THR A 521 -2.67 -8.66 -2.17
N THR A 522 -3.09 -8.70 -3.46
CA THR A 522 -2.16 -8.73 -4.59
C THR A 522 -1.95 -7.37 -5.24
N THR A 523 -0.83 -6.71 -4.90
CA THR A 523 -0.42 -5.44 -5.52
C THR A 523 0.02 -5.62 -6.98
N ALA A 524 0.57 -6.79 -7.33
CA ALA A 524 0.94 -7.11 -8.70
C ALA A 524 -0.27 -7.12 -9.64
N ALA A 525 -1.41 -7.66 -9.17
CA ALA A 525 -2.64 -7.62 -9.96
C ALA A 525 -3.21 -6.20 -10.06
N LEU A 526 -3.11 -5.37 -9.00
CA LEU A 526 -3.51 -3.96 -9.08
C LEU A 526 -2.73 -3.23 -10.17
N GLY A 527 -1.39 -3.35 -10.19
CA GLY A 527 -0.56 -2.76 -11.24
C GLY A 527 -0.96 -3.24 -12.65
N ALA A 528 -1.16 -4.55 -12.83
CA ALA A 528 -1.59 -5.12 -14.11
C ALA A 528 -2.98 -4.61 -14.55
N ILE A 529 -3.90 -4.38 -13.60
CA ILE A 529 -5.21 -3.77 -13.90
C ILE A 529 -5.02 -2.31 -14.33
N GLN A 530 -4.26 -1.52 -13.58
CA GLN A 530 -4.01 -0.10 -13.87
C GLN A 530 -3.39 0.07 -15.26
N ASP A 531 -2.39 -0.75 -15.60
CA ASP A 531 -1.78 -0.77 -16.94
C ASP A 531 -2.81 -1.14 -18.03
N ALA A 532 -3.68 -2.13 -17.77
CA ALA A 532 -4.66 -2.58 -18.75
C ALA A 532 -5.77 -1.55 -18.99
N VAL A 533 -6.26 -0.89 -17.94
CA VAL A 533 -7.33 0.12 -18.04
C VAL A 533 -6.80 1.53 -18.23
N GLU A 534 -5.48 1.74 -18.19
CA GLU A 534 -4.81 3.05 -18.34
C GLU A 534 -5.32 4.10 -17.33
N SER A 535 -5.54 3.69 -16.07
CA SER A 535 -6.14 4.53 -15.04
C SER A 535 -5.75 4.09 -13.64
N GLU A 536 -5.62 5.04 -12.72
CA GLU A 536 -5.37 4.78 -11.30
C GLU A 536 -6.64 4.55 -10.47
N THR A 537 -7.82 4.74 -11.05
CA THR A 537 -9.10 4.62 -10.33
C THR A 537 -9.33 3.27 -9.63
N PRO A 538 -8.81 2.11 -10.11
CA PRO A 538 -8.91 0.85 -9.37
C PRO A 538 -8.32 0.89 -7.95
N ALA A 539 -7.34 1.75 -7.70
CA ALA A 539 -6.75 1.92 -6.35
C ALA A 539 -7.77 2.36 -5.29
N LEU A 540 -8.85 3.05 -5.68
CA LEU A 540 -9.91 3.47 -4.77
C LEU A 540 -10.67 2.29 -4.16
N GLY A 541 -10.87 1.20 -4.92
CA GLY A 541 -11.47 -0.03 -4.41
C GLY A 541 -10.49 -0.91 -3.64
N TYR A 542 -9.20 -0.81 -3.96
CA TYR A 542 -8.16 -1.66 -3.41
C TYR A 542 -7.89 -1.44 -1.92
N THR A 543 -7.81 -0.18 -1.46
CA THR A 543 -7.25 0.16 -0.15
C THR A 543 -8.00 -0.45 1.04
N VAL A 544 -9.33 -0.35 1.06
CA VAL A 544 -10.16 -0.88 2.15
C VAL A 544 -10.19 -2.41 2.10
N THR A 545 -10.40 -2.97 0.92
CA THR A 545 -10.49 -4.43 0.74
C THR A 545 -9.16 -5.12 1.00
N TYR A 546 -8.02 -4.44 0.72
CA TYR A 546 -6.69 -4.92 1.07
C TYR A 546 -6.51 -5.05 2.59
N ALA A 547 -6.93 -4.04 3.35
CA ALA A 547 -6.79 -4.08 4.80
C ALA A 547 -7.61 -5.22 5.42
N VAL A 548 -8.85 -5.40 4.97
CA VAL A 548 -9.74 -6.48 5.43
C VAL A 548 -9.21 -7.85 4.98
N GLY A 549 -8.86 -7.97 3.69
CA GLY A 549 -8.35 -9.20 3.10
C GLY A 549 -7.07 -9.66 3.79
N ASN A 550 -6.11 -8.75 3.98
CA ASN A 550 -4.84 -9.08 4.64
C ASN A 550 -5.05 -9.59 6.08
N THR A 551 -6.00 -9.02 6.81
CA THR A 551 -6.32 -9.47 8.17
C THR A 551 -7.00 -10.82 8.17
N LEU A 552 -8.08 -10.99 7.38
CA LEU A 552 -8.86 -12.22 7.39
C LEU A 552 -8.10 -13.41 6.81
N LEU A 553 -7.35 -13.23 5.72
CA LEU A 553 -6.59 -14.32 5.12
C LEU A 553 -5.49 -14.84 6.07
N ILE A 554 -4.89 -13.98 6.89
CA ILE A 554 -3.94 -14.43 7.91
C ILE A 554 -4.68 -15.26 8.98
N ILE A 555 -5.85 -14.80 9.45
CA ILE A 555 -6.68 -15.55 10.40
C ILE A 555 -7.13 -16.90 9.80
N TRP A 556 -7.42 -16.95 8.49
CA TRP A 556 -7.76 -18.20 7.80
C TRP A 556 -6.62 -19.23 7.83
N GLY A 557 -5.37 -18.79 8.07
CA GLY A 557 -4.26 -19.70 8.35
C GLY A 557 -4.48 -20.56 9.59
N VAL A 558 -5.08 -19.98 10.65
CA VAL A 558 -5.52 -20.75 11.83
C VAL A 558 -6.69 -21.65 11.47
N VAL A 559 -7.71 -21.07 10.83
CA VAL A 559 -8.97 -21.75 10.56
C VAL A 559 -8.79 -22.96 9.65
N ILE A 560 -7.97 -22.85 8.58
CA ILE A 560 -7.76 -23.96 7.65
C ILE A 560 -7.08 -25.16 8.32
N VAL A 561 -6.15 -24.92 9.24
CA VAL A 561 -5.48 -25.96 10.03
C VAL A 561 -6.46 -26.66 10.97
N LEU A 562 -7.40 -25.91 11.56
CA LEU A 562 -8.42 -26.48 12.46
C LEU A 562 -9.56 -27.22 11.74
N LEU A 563 -9.77 -26.95 10.44
CA LEU A 563 -10.83 -27.57 9.64
C LEU A 563 -10.40 -28.87 8.94
N ILE A 564 -9.12 -29.11 8.79
CA ILE A 564 -8.51 -30.32 8.20
C ILE A 564 -8.05 -31.27 9.32
#